data_25289609ea1128453899451bba60f128
#
_entry.id   25289609ea1128453899451bba60f128
#
_cell.length_a   1.000
_cell.length_b   1.000
_cell.length_c   1.000
_cell.angle_alpha   90.00
_cell.angle_beta   90.00
_cell.angle_gamma   90.00
#
_symmetry.space_group_name_H-M   'P 1'
#
loop_
_entity.id
_entity.type
_entity.pdbx_description
1 polymer ?
#
loop_
_entity_poly.entity_id
_entity_poly.type
_entity_poly.pdbx_seq_one_letter_code
_entity_poly.pdbx_strand_id
1 'polypeptide(L)'
;MTNQAGGTPTQRVTRDVEVSAVGDLLEHPPRATVAFVEGGAVELLPASARFAANAHLFGLQADAAPDLDDREVVLVIDDGRYWFELRGISVRGVAVRAEAPRDGGTGPLLWYTIKPRRVLAWDYSAIREE
;
A
#
# COMPACT_ATOMS: atom_id res chain seq x y z
N MET A 1 -4.56 -17.78 -21.16
CA MET A 1 -4.84 -18.05 -20.48
C MET A 1 -5.17 -18.20 -20.03
N THR A 2 -5.14 -18.09 -20.16
CA THR A 2 -5.55 -18.31 -19.47
C THR A 2 -6.13 -18.53 -18.86
N ASN A 3 -6.08 -18.57 -18.68
CA ASN A 3 -6.68 -18.80 -17.92
C ASN A 3 -7.02 -18.87 -17.38
N GLN A 4 -6.74 -18.79 -17.61
CA GLN A 4 -7.17 -18.91 -16.93
C GLN A 4 -7.35 -19.22 -16.31
N ALA A 5 -6.91 -19.23 -16.30
CA ALA A 5 -7.22 -19.59 -15.59
C ALA A 5 -7.75 -19.74 -15.07
N GLY A 6 -7.55 -19.55 -15.03
CA GLY A 6 -8.16 -19.66 -14.55
C GLY A 6 -9.04 -19.79 -14.06
N GLY A 7 -9.24 -19.97 -14.10
CA GLY A 7 -10.17 -20.17 -13.53
C GLY A 7 -11.40 -20.22 -13.56
N THR A 8 -12.10 -20.82 -13.04
CA THR A 8 -13.28 -20.74 -13.02
C THR A 8 -13.74 -19.76 -12.32
N PRO A 9 -13.80 -18.88 -12.74
CA PRO A 9 -14.03 -17.68 -12.23
C PRO A 9 -15.32 -17.37 -11.78
N THR A 10 -16.17 -18.09 -12.13
CA THR A 10 -17.49 -17.77 -11.78
C THR A 10 -17.76 -17.82 -10.33
N GLN A 11 -16.95 -18.54 -9.62
CA GLN A 11 -17.17 -18.63 -8.23
C GLN A 11 -16.41 -17.59 -7.46
N ARG A 12 -15.65 -16.79 -8.15
CA ARG A 12 -14.90 -15.81 -7.48
C ARG A 12 -15.75 -14.68 -6.96
N VAL A 13 -15.53 -14.32 -5.74
CA VAL A 13 -16.11 -13.13 -5.21
C VAL A 13 -15.04 -12.07 -5.36
N THR A 14 -15.29 -11.12 -6.22
CA THR A 14 -14.30 -10.11 -6.45
C THR A 14 -14.56 -8.91 -5.55
N ARG A 15 -13.51 -8.37 -5.00
CA ARG A 15 -13.56 -7.17 -4.20
C ARG A 15 -12.62 -6.13 -4.75
N ASP A 16 -12.02 -6.41 -5.89
CA ASP A 16 -11.10 -5.48 -6.52
C ASP A 16 -11.89 -4.34 -7.13
N VAL A 17 -11.42 -3.13 -6.94
CA VAL A 17 -12.07 -1.94 -7.45
C VAL A 17 -11.01 -1.05 -8.09
N GLU A 18 -11.48 -0.03 -8.80
CA GLU A 18 -10.57 0.97 -9.33
C GLU A 18 -10.00 1.78 -8.19
N VAL A 19 -8.76 2.21 -8.32
CA VAL A 19 -8.12 2.98 -7.28
C VAL A 19 -8.93 4.24 -6.95
N SER A 20 -9.54 4.85 -7.95
CA SER A 20 -10.34 6.05 -7.71
C SER A 20 -11.53 5.81 -6.79
N ALA A 21 -12.00 4.58 -6.69
CA ALA A 21 -13.12 4.27 -5.81
C ALA A 21 -12.74 4.37 -4.33
N VAL A 22 -11.46 4.31 -4.04
CA VAL A 22 -10.97 4.44 -2.66
C VAL A 22 -9.94 5.54 -2.57
N GLY A 23 -10.08 6.57 -3.41
CA GLY A 23 -9.11 7.65 -3.48
C GLY A 23 -8.96 8.44 -2.20
N ASP A 24 -9.98 8.45 -1.35
CA ASP A 24 -9.89 9.12 -0.07
C ASP A 24 -8.81 8.51 0.81
N LEU A 25 -8.47 7.24 0.62
CA LEU A 25 -7.38 6.62 1.37
C LEU A 25 -6.04 7.23 1.02
N LEU A 26 -5.89 7.75 -0.18
CA LEU A 26 -4.66 8.42 -0.58
C LEU A 26 -4.62 9.84 -0.07
N GLU A 27 -5.77 10.50 0.02
CA GLU A 27 -5.84 11.87 0.50
C GLU A 27 -5.60 11.95 2.00
N HIS A 28 -6.17 11.00 2.74
CA HIS A 28 -6.08 10.98 4.19
C HIS A 28 -5.83 9.56 4.65
N PRO A 29 -4.59 9.06 4.48
CA PRO A 29 -4.31 7.66 4.81
C PRO A 29 -4.60 7.35 6.28
N PRO A 30 -5.52 6.44 6.57
CA PRO A 30 -5.87 6.17 7.96
C PRO A 30 -4.81 5.36 8.68
N ARG A 31 -4.23 4.41 8.01
CA ARG A 31 -3.10 3.66 8.55
C ARG A 31 -2.34 3.04 7.40
N ALA A 32 -1.05 2.86 7.59
CA ALA A 32 -0.21 2.33 6.53
C ALA A 32 0.82 1.39 7.12
N THR A 33 1.16 0.38 6.33
CA THR A 33 2.15 -0.61 6.69
C THR A 33 3.02 -0.87 5.47
N VAL A 34 4.31 -1.01 5.67
CA VAL A 34 5.19 -1.38 4.58
C VAL A 34 5.74 -2.78 4.86
N ALA A 35 5.79 -3.59 3.81
CA ALA A 35 6.32 -4.95 3.85
C ALA A 35 7.56 -5.03 2.99
N PHE A 36 8.55 -5.76 3.44
CA PHE A 36 9.79 -5.98 2.69
C PHE A 36 10.40 -7.30 3.15
N VAL A 37 11.38 -7.78 2.43
CA VAL A 37 12.06 -9.03 2.78
C VAL A 37 13.41 -8.69 3.36
N GLU A 38 13.71 -9.29 4.51
CA GLU A 38 14.98 -9.11 5.17
C GLU A 38 15.44 -10.46 5.68
N GLY A 39 16.63 -10.88 5.29
CA GLY A 39 17.16 -12.15 5.75
C GLY A 39 16.30 -13.35 5.38
N GLY A 40 15.60 -13.27 4.25
CA GLY A 40 14.75 -14.35 3.80
C GLY A 40 13.38 -14.40 4.43
N ALA A 41 13.05 -13.43 5.26
CA ALA A 41 11.75 -13.37 5.93
C ALA A 41 11.04 -12.08 5.59
N VAL A 42 9.71 -12.12 5.60
CA VAL A 42 8.90 -10.93 5.36
C VAL A 42 8.79 -10.16 6.66
N GLU A 43 9.09 -8.87 6.59
CA GLU A 43 8.97 -7.96 7.73
C GLU A 43 7.88 -6.95 7.42
N LEU A 44 7.17 -6.52 8.45
CA LEU A 44 6.11 -5.53 8.35
C LEU A 44 6.36 -4.43 9.37
N LEU A 45 6.26 -3.19 8.95
CA LEU A 45 6.45 -2.05 9.84
C LEU A 45 5.37 -1.02 9.61
N PRO A 46 4.92 -0.35 10.66
CA PRO A 46 4.03 0.79 10.49
C PRO A 46 4.75 1.89 9.73
N ALA A 47 4.01 2.60 8.91
CA ALA A 47 4.57 3.65 8.10
C ALA A 47 3.65 4.87 8.10
N SER A 48 4.22 6.03 7.79
CA SER A 48 3.45 7.21 7.46
C SER A 48 3.35 7.28 5.96
N ALA A 49 2.17 7.44 5.42
CA ALA A 49 1.99 7.45 3.97
C ALA A 49 1.54 8.82 3.50
N ARG A 50 1.97 9.18 2.31
CA ARG A 50 1.53 10.40 1.64
C ARG A 50 1.42 10.12 0.15
N PHE A 51 0.46 10.75 -0.47
CA PHE A 51 0.36 10.72 -1.92
C PHE A 51 0.38 12.17 -2.40
N ALA A 52 1.42 12.55 -3.10
CA ALA A 52 1.60 13.94 -3.53
C ALA A 52 2.31 13.95 -4.85
N ALA A 53 1.93 14.90 -5.71
CA ALA A 53 2.54 15.05 -7.03
C ALA A 53 2.54 13.72 -7.79
N ASN A 54 1.46 12.98 -7.64
CA ASN A 54 1.27 11.70 -8.32
C ASN A 54 2.29 10.64 -7.91
N ALA A 55 2.83 10.76 -6.72
CA ALA A 55 3.82 9.80 -6.20
C ALA A 55 3.38 9.29 -4.85
N HIS A 56 3.67 8.01 -4.61
CA HIS A 56 3.42 7.39 -3.31
C HIS A 56 4.68 7.51 -2.47
N LEU A 57 4.54 8.11 -1.29
CA LEU A 57 5.66 8.24 -0.37
C LEU A 57 5.34 7.54 0.94
N PHE A 58 6.35 7.02 1.59
CA PHE A 58 6.18 6.50 2.94
C PHE A 58 7.39 6.84 3.78
N GLY A 59 7.15 7.04 5.06
CA GLY A 59 8.19 7.35 6.03
C GLY A 59 8.25 6.30 7.12
N LEU A 60 9.45 5.95 7.52
CA LEU A 60 9.70 4.99 8.59
C LEU A 60 10.59 5.61 9.63
N GLN A 61 10.45 5.14 10.87
CA GLN A 61 11.39 5.53 11.92
C GLN A 61 12.81 5.14 11.50
N ALA A 62 13.71 6.05 11.63
CA ALA A 62 15.06 5.87 11.09
C ALA A 62 15.79 4.67 11.66
N ASP A 63 15.50 4.31 12.90
CA ASP A 63 16.19 3.21 13.56
C ASP A 63 15.37 1.92 13.56
N ALA A 64 14.23 1.90 12.89
CA ALA A 64 13.33 0.75 12.96
C ALA A 64 13.52 -0.23 11.81
N ALA A 65 14.23 0.16 10.76
CA ALA A 65 14.31 -0.67 9.57
C ALA A 65 15.66 -0.52 8.90
N PRO A 66 16.06 -1.50 8.11
CA PRO A 66 17.23 -1.31 7.27
C PRO A 66 16.96 -0.27 6.21
N ASP A 67 18.00 0.14 5.51
CA ASP A 67 17.84 1.05 4.39
C ASP A 67 17.11 0.32 3.28
N LEU A 68 15.97 0.84 2.88
CA LEU A 68 15.14 0.23 1.85
C LEU A 68 15.38 0.81 0.46
N ASP A 69 16.36 1.68 0.32
CA ASP A 69 16.65 2.28 -0.98
C ASP A 69 16.95 1.20 -2.01
N ASP A 70 16.30 1.29 -3.16
CA ASP A 70 16.48 0.36 -4.28
C ASP A 70 16.00 -1.06 -3.95
N ARG A 71 15.13 -1.21 -2.98
CA ARG A 71 14.61 -2.52 -2.60
C ARG A 71 13.12 -2.60 -2.92
N GLU A 72 12.67 -3.80 -3.16
CA GLU A 72 11.27 -4.03 -3.43
C GLU A 72 10.47 -3.97 -2.14
N VAL A 73 9.35 -3.25 -2.17
CA VAL A 73 8.48 -3.08 -1.01
C VAL A 73 7.03 -3.17 -1.45
N VAL A 74 6.16 -3.37 -0.48
CA VAL A 74 4.72 -3.27 -0.68
C VAL A 74 4.20 -2.32 0.40
N LEU A 75 3.60 -1.22 -0.03
CA LEU A 75 2.95 -0.30 0.88
C LEU A 75 1.46 -0.59 0.88
N VAL A 76 0.89 -0.79 2.04
CA VAL A 76 -0.54 -1.05 2.19
C VAL A 76 -1.15 0.07 2.99
N ILE A 77 -2.17 0.70 2.44
CA ILE A 77 -2.95 1.71 3.13
C ILE A 77 -4.35 1.13 3.25
N ASP A 78 -4.87 1.00 4.45
CA ASP A 78 -6.14 0.34 4.63
C ASP A 78 -6.98 1.02 5.71
N ASP A 79 -8.24 0.60 5.77
CA ASP A 79 -9.25 1.22 6.58
C ASP A 79 -10.28 0.15 6.90
N GLY A 80 -11.07 0.38 7.93
CA GLY A 80 -12.13 -0.53 8.32
C GLY A 80 -11.77 -1.32 9.56
N ARG A 81 -12.81 -1.74 10.27
CA ARG A 81 -12.64 -2.46 11.52
C ARG A 81 -13.03 -3.92 11.39
N TYR A 82 -14.12 -4.18 10.68
CA TYR A 82 -14.60 -5.53 10.44
C TYR A 82 -14.32 -5.92 9.01
N TRP A 83 -14.21 -7.22 8.76
CA TRP A 83 -13.80 -7.69 7.44
C TRP A 83 -14.69 -7.16 6.32
N PHE A 84 -15.99 -6.99 6.57
CA PHE A 84 -16.91 -6.55 5.53
C PHE A 84 -16.85 -5.05 5.27
N GLU A 85 -16.09 -4.32 6.06
CA GLU A 85 -15.86 -2.89 5.78
C GLU A 85 -14.44 -2.61 5.39
N LEU A 86 -13.61 -3.63 5.26
CA LEU A 86 -12.21 -3.41 4.92
C LEU A 86 -12.08 -2.92 3.50
N ARG A 87 -11.26 -1.94 3.32
CA ARG A 87 -10.89 -1.45 2.00
C ARG A 87 -9.46 -0.97 2.08
N GLY A 88 -8.81 -0.97 0.93
CA GLY A 88 -7.41 -0.59 0.96
C GLY A 88 -6.79 -0.48 -0.41
N ILE A 89 -5.55 -0.06 -0.41
CA ILE A 89 -4.72 0.06 -1.60
C ILE A 89 -3.39 -0.56 -1.27
N SER A 90 -2.87 -1.38 -2.17
CA SER A 90 -1.50 -1.85 -2.04
C SER A 90 -0.69 -1.35 -3.22
N VAL A 91 0.49 -0.84 -2.96
CA VAL A 91 1.41 -0.33 -3.96
C VAL A 91 2.69 -1.15 -3.86
N ARG A 92 2.96 -1.93 -4.89
CA ARG A 92 4.18 -2.73 -4.95
C ARG A 92 5.15 -2.08 -5.92
N GLY A 93 6.39 -1.95 -5.53
CA GLY A 93 7.40 -1.41 -6.41
C GLY A 93 8.72 -1.28 -5.70
N VAL A 94 9.59 -0.48 -6.26
CA VAL A 94 10.94 -0.28 -5.74
C VAL A 94 10.97 1.03 -4.97
N ALA A 95 11.46 0.97 -3.74
CA ALA A 95 11.59 2.15 -2.91
C ALA A 95 12.85 2.92 -3.30
N VAL A 96 12.75 4.24 -3.28
CA VAL A 96 13.87 5.12 -3.58
C VAL A 96 13.88 6.21 -2.51
N ARG A 97 15.03 6.46 -1.91
CA ARG A 97 15.16 7.50 -0.90
C ARG A 97 14.64 8.83 -1.42
N ALA A 98 13.94 9.53 -0.60
CA ALA A 98 13.30 10.78 -0.96
C ALA A 98 13.40 11.76 0.20
N GLU A 99 13.16 13.02 -0.11
CA GLU A 99 13.10 14.04 0.93
C GLU A 99 11.73 14.00 1.58
N ALA A 100 11.68 14.45 2.81
CA ALA A 100 10.43 14.52 3.54
C ALA A 100 9.46 15.45 2.82
N PRO A 101 8.18 15.08 2.74
CA PRO A 101 7.20 16.00 2.18
C PRO A 101 7.06 17.22 3.08
N ARG A 102 6.58 18.31 2.52
CA ARG A 102 6.48 19.56 3.26
C ARG A 102 5.68 19.42 4.52
N ASP A 103 4.59 18.67 4.43
CA ASP A 103 3.72 18.46 5.56
C ASP A 103 3.98 17.09 6.17
N GLY A 104 5.15 16.56 5.99
CA GLY A 104 5.46 15.19 6.39
C GLY A 104 5.59 14.99 7.87
N GLY A 105 5.18 15.95 8.61
CA GLY A 105 5.21 15.80 10.02
C GLY A 105 6.56 16.05 10.58
N THR A 106 6.68 15.76 11.84
CA THR A 106 7.88 16.01 12.56
C THR A 106 8.52 14.69 12.90
N GLY A 107 9.76 14.76 13.25
CA GLY A 107 10.43 13.61 13.76
C GLY A 107 11.39 13.02 12.78
N PRO A 108 12.16 12.06 13.24
CA PRO A 108 13.26 11.50 12.48
C PRO A 108 12.81 10.36 11.58
N LEU A 109 11.96 10.65 10.64
CA LEU A 109 11.54 9.65 9.68
C LEU A 109 12.45 9.65 8.47
N LEU A 110 12.71 8.48 7.95
CA LEU A 110 13.33 8.33 6.65
C LEU A 110 12.22 8.17 5.64
N TRP A 111 12.27 8.94 4.57
CA TRP A 111 11.23 8.95 3.56
C TRP A 111 11.70 8.29 2.29
N TYR A 112 10.76 7.62 1.63
CA TYR A 112 10.99 6.95 0.36
C TYR A 112 9.82 7.25 -0.55
N THR A 113 10.09 7.27 -1.86
CA THR A 113 9.04 7.21 -2.85
C THR A 113 9.06 5.82 -3.46
N ILE A 114 7.96 5.38 -4.03
CA ILE A 114 7.88 4.07 -4.66
C ILE A 114 7.77 4.25 -6.16
N LYS A 115 8.60 3.53 -6.92
CA LYS A 115 8.40 3.39 -8.35
C LYS A 115 7.44 2.23 -8.52
N PRO A 116 6.16 2.50 -8.80
CA PRO A 116 5.16 1.44 -8.70
C PRO A 116 5.23 0.50 -9.88
N ARG A 117 5.09 -0.79 -9.60
CA ARG A 117 4.92 -1.80 -10.63
C ARG A 117 3.50 -2.29 -10.64
N ARG A 118 2.82 -2.25 -9.49
CA ARG A 118 1.46 -2.75 -9.41
C ARG A 118 0.74 -2.04 -8.29
N VAL A 119 -0.43 -1.53 -8.61
CA VAL A 119 -1.30 -0.90 -7.63
C VAL A 119 -2.63 -1.62 -7.67
N LEU A 120 -3.07 -2.09 -6.52
CA LEU A 120 -4.34 -2.77 -6.38
C LEU A 120 -5.17 -2.08 -5.34
N ALA A 121 -6.46 -2.00 -5.59
CA ALA A 121 -7.40 -1.48 -4.62
C ALA A 121 -8.48 -2.50 -4.37
N TRP A 122 -9.02 -2.54 -3.16
CA TRP A 122 -10.10 -3.46 -2.82
C TRP A 122 -11.09 -2.78 -1.89
N ASP A 123 -12.31 -3.30 -1.90
CA ASP A 123 -13.37 -2.79 -1.05
C ASP A 123 -14.32 -3.93 -0.75
N TYR A 124 -14.22 -4.48 0.45
CA TYR A 124 -15.06 -5.60 0.84
C TYR A 124 -16.51 -5.20 0.98
N SER A 125 -16.78 -3.93 1.20
CA SER A 125 -18.17 -3.50 1.33
C SER A 125 -18.92 -3.63 0.01
N ALA A 126 -18.22 -3.62 -1.11
CA ALA A 126 -18.85 -3.76 -2.42
C ALA A 126 -19.35 -5.16 -2.68
N ILE A 127 -18.85 -6.15 -1.94
CA ILE A 127 -19.28 -7.53 -2.15
C ILE A 127 -20.74 -7.71 -1.81
N ARG A 128 -21.24 -6.94 -0.89
CA ARG A 128 -22.63 -7.11 -0.46
C ARG A 128 -23.63 -6.71 -1.50
N GLU A 129 -23.17 -6.02 -2.51
CA GLU A 129 -24.08 -5.57 -3.55
C GLU A 129 -24.47 -6.68 -4.49
N GLU A 130 -23.76 -7.76 -4.44
CA GLU A 130 -24.04 -8.89 -5.33
C GLU A 130 -25.24 -9.71 -4.90
#